data_1f4aa00de957c41697ed245e80a2454a
#
_entry.id   1f4aa00de957c41697ed245e80a2454a
#
_cell.length_a   1.000
_cell.length_b   1.000
_cell.length_c   1.000
_cell.angle_alpha   90.00
_cell.angle_beta   90.00
_cell.angle_gamma   90.00
#
_symmetry.space_group_name_H-M   'P 1'
#
loop_
_entity.id
_entity.type
_entity.pdbx_description
1 polymer ?
#
loop_
_entity_poly.entity_id
_entity_poly.type
_entity_poly.pdbx_seq_one_letter_code
_entity_poly.pdbx_strand_id
1 'polypeptide(L)'
;MAKVIDLRANFEQRRHTPLLKKPLISKGTVLTKGNQVRWDTEVPRPSSLLIDDESIRMYYPADKLLEIYPVGEGFKDLGGAPLPRLADLRTRYDISRISPTELGASADDPNLIALLLTPTNESLKQHVASVKVLLDESQTAATRVIMTDPEGDQTELIFSNIRLNAGVRDDEVHFKVPPGVRESRPLGGGVVDGNKGDTKGSDPRSVETVKDDAPTQDRARDNR
;
A
#
# COMPACT_ATOMS: atom_id res chain seq x y z
N MET A 1 1.91 27.48 -12.47
CA MET A 1 1.54 26.76 -11.24
C MET A 1 2.76 26.59 -10.36
N ALA A 2 2.67 26.86 -9.04
CA ALA A 2 3.76 26.58 -8.12
C ALA A 2 4.02 25.08 -8.06
N LYS A 3 5.31 24.67 -8.01
CA LYS A 3 5.66 23.26 -7.87
C LYS A 3 5.22 22.76 -6.49
N VAL A 4 4.42 21.71 -6.44
CA VAL A 4 4.07 21.04 -5.19
C VAL A 4 5.26 20.18 -4.76
N ILE A 5 5.82 20.47 -3.58
CA ILE A 5 6.97 19.77 -3.02
C ILE A 5 6.58 18.86 -1.84
N ASP A 6 5.52 19.23 -1.13
CA ASP A 6 4.96 18.43 -0.04
C ASP A 6 3.43 18.62 0.06
N LEU A 7 2.79 17.70 0.77
CA LEU A 7 1.36 17.76 1.03
C LEU A 7 1.07 17.15 2.41
N ARG A 8 0.06 17.71 3.06
CA ARG A 8 -0.61 17.14 4.24
C ARG A 8 -2.11 17.11 4.00
N ALA A 9 -2.76 15.97 4.28
CA ALA A 9 -4.21 15.84 4.19
C ALA A 9 -4.73 14.83 5.21
N ASN A 10 -6.03 14.90 5.50
CA ASN A 10 -6.74 13.81 6.14
C ASN A 10 -7.34 12.90 5.08
N PHE A 11 -7.46 11.61 5.38
CA PHE A 11 -8.16 10.66 4.52
C PHE A 11 -9.24 9.89 5.26
N GLU A 12 -10.29 9.53 4.52
CA GLU A 12 -11.23 8.49 4.85
C GLU A 12 -11.21 7.46 3.72
N GLN A 13 -10.89 6.21 4.05
CA GLN A 13 -10.94 5.08 3.12
C GLN A 13 -12.18 4.26 3.41
N ARG A 14 -12.93 3.92 2.37
CA ARG A 14 -14.09 3.03 2.42
C ARG A 14 -13.83 1.87 1.47
N ARG A 15 -13.75 0.66 2.00
CA ARG A 15 -13.64 -0.55 1.18
C ARG A 15 -14.99 -1.23 1.09
N HIS A 16 -15.53 -1.27 -0.13
CA HIS A 16 -16.77 -1.96 -0.48
C HIS A 16 -16.42 -3.31 -1.11
N THR A 17 -16.99 -4.37 -0.56
CA THR A 17 -16.89 -5.71 -1.13
C THR A 17 -18.28 -6.33 -1.12
N PRO A 18 -18.65 -7.14 -2.15
CA PRO A 18 -19.94 -7.83 -2.20
C PRO A 18 -20.21 -8.73 -0.99
N LEU A 19 -19.18 -9.15 -0.28
CA LEU A 19 -19.28 -10.01 0.90
C LEU A 19 -19.80 -9.27 2.14
N LEU A 20 -19.73 -7.94 2.18
CA LEU A 20 -20.08 -7.13 3.34
C LEU A 20 -21.27 -6.21 3.05
N LYS A 21 -22.23 -6.18 3.97
CA LYS A 21 -23.39 -5.27 3.88
C LYS A 21 -23.04 -3.79 4.08
N LYS A 22 -21.91 -3.50 4.69
CA LYS A 22 -21.41 -2.14 4.97
C LYS A 22 -19.93 -2.08 4.64
N PRO A 23 -19.43 -0.93 4.16
CA PRO A 23 -18.02 -0.77 3.87
C PRO A 23 -17.17 -0.86 5.14
N LEU A 24 -15.95 -1.33 4.99
CA LEU A 24 -14.90 -1.17 6.00
C LEU A 24 -14.37 0.26 5.91
N ILE A 25 -14.36 0.96 7.03
CA ILE A 25 -13.95 2.37 7.06
C ILE A 25 -12.65 2.49 7.85
N SER A 26 -11.66 3.16 7.23
CA SER A 26 -10.41 3.56 7.87
C SER A 26 -10.24 5.07 7.73
N LYS A 27 -9.64 5.71 8.75
CA LYS A 27 -9.38 7.16 8.74
C LYS A 27 -8.00 7.45 9.29
N GLY A 28 -7.45 8.56 8.86
CA GLY A 28 -6.16 9.00 9.35
C GLY A 28 -5.60 10.19 8.56
N THR A 29 -4.29 10.29 8.51
CA THR A 29 -3.57 11.37 7.84
C THR A 29 -2.61 10.84 6.80
N VAL A 30 -2.37 11.63 5.76
CA VAL A 30 -1.37 11.37 4.74
C VAL A 30 -0.42 12.55 4.66
N LEU A 31 0.86 12.24 4.57
CA LEU A 31 1.96 13.18 4.34
C LEU A 31 2.71 12.76 3.09
N THR A 32 3.08 13.73 2.26
CA THR A 32 4.00 13.46 1.15
C THR A 32 5.13 14.48 1.17
N LYS A 33 6.33 14.06 0.78
CA LYS A 33 7.47 14.94 0.54
C LYS A 33 8.39 14.33 -0.51
N GLY A 34 8.53 15.00 -1.65
CA GLY A 34 9.26 14.45 -2.79
C GLY A 34 8.65 13.12 -3.25
N ASN A 35 9.41 12.03 -3.16
CA ASN A 35 8.98 10.67 -3.51
C ASN A 35 8.49 9.85 -2.30
N GLN A 36 8.48 10.45 -1.11
CA GLN A 36 8.09 9.78 0.11
C GLN A 36 6.62 10.02 0.42
N VAL A 37 5.94 8.97 0.84
CA VAL A 37 4.53 9.01 1.22
C VAL A 37 4.37 8.28 2.54
N ARG A 38 3.76 8.94 3.52
CA ARG A 38 3.39 8.35 4.80
C ARG A 38 1.89 8.40 4.99
N TRP A 39 1.31 7.25 5.32
CA TRP A 39 -0.09 7.13 5.74
C TRP A 39 -0.12 6.70 7.19
N ASP A 40 -0.75 7.48 8.04
CA ASP A 40 -1.03 7.09 9.42
C ASP A 40 -2.52 6.81 9.55
N THR A 41 -2.88 5.53 9.70
CA THR A 41 -4.25 5.11 10.01
C THR A 41 -4.45 5.20 11.52
N GLU A 42 -5.53 5.84 11.94
CA GLU A 42 -5.91 6.00 13.35
C GLU A 42 -7.05 5.04 13.71
N VAL A 43 -7.99 4.85 12.79
CA VAL A 43 -9.21 4.06 12.95
C VAL A 43 -9.31 3.07 11.80
N PRO A 44 -9.73 1.80 12.03
CA PRO A 44 -10.13 1.18 13.30
C PRO A 44 -8.95 0.72 14.16
N ARG A 45 -7.81 0.42 13.54
CA ARG A 45 -6.57 -0.01 14.21
C ARG A 45 -5.41 0.87 13.76
N PRO A 46 -4.68 1.48 14.70
CA PRO A 46 -3.53 2.28 14.34
C PRO A 46 -2.49 1.50 13.55
N SER A 47 -2.03 2.08 12.46
CA SER A 47 -0.91 1.58 11.66
C SER A 47 -0.25 2.73 10.90
N SER A 48 1.01 2.59 10.55
CA SER A 48 1.74 3.56 9.74
C SER A 48 2.35 2.86 8.53
N LEU A 49 2.03 3.36 7.35
CA LEU A 49 2.64 2.95 6.08
C LEU A 49 3.60 4.04 5.62
N LEU A 50 4.83 3.68 5.31
CA LEU A 50 5.78 4.55 4.65
C LEU A 50 6.23 3.91 3.35
N ILE A 51 6.14 4.67 2.28
CA ILE A 51 6.63 4.31 0.96
C ILE A 51 7.73 5.29 0.58
N ASP A 52 8.89 4.78 0.23
CA ASP A 52 10.01 5.53 -0.32
C ASP A 52 10.59 4.83 -1.55
N ASP A 53 11.74 5.30 -2.06
CA ASP A 53 12.35 4.72 -3.26
C ASP A 53 12.93 3.32 -3.03
N GLU A 54 13.14 2.90 -1.78
CA GLU A 54 13.83 1.67 -1.43
C GLU A 54 12.87 0.60 -0.92
N SER A 55 11.85 1.00 -0.16
CA SER A 55 11.02 0.06 0.60
C SER A 55 9.60 0.57 0.85
N ILE A 56 8.75 -0.39 1.15
CA ILE A 56 7.43 -0.18 1.73
C ILE A 56 7.51 -0.71 3.15
N ARG A 57 7.27 0.15 4.12
CA ARG A 57 7.33 -0.19 5.54
C ARG A 57 5.96 -0.04 6.17
N MET A 58 5.44 -1.12 6.71
CA MET A 58 4.15 -1.14 7.41
C MET A 58 4.40 -1.44 8.89
N TYR A 59 4.11 -0.47 9.74
CA TYR A 59 4.25 -0.58 11.18
C TYR A 59 2.90 -0.76 11.87
N TYR A 60 2.78 -1.80 12.70
CA TYR A 60 1.63 -2.13 13.50
C TYR A 60 1.99 -1.97 14.99
N PRO A 61 1.67 -0.82 15.63
CA PRO A 61 2.05 -0.55 17.01
C PRO A 61 1.53 -1.58 18.01
N ALA A 62 0.27 -2.01 17.85
CA ALA A 62 -0.37 -2.97 18.76
C ALA A 62 0.31 -4.35 18.75
N ASP A 63 0.82 -4.76 17.59
CA ASP A 63 1.46 -6.07 17.40
C ASP A 63 2.99 -5.98 17.58
N LYS A 64 3.53 -4.77 17.78
CA LYS A 64 4.97 -4.46 17.77
C LYS A 64 5.66 -5.09 16.57
N LEU A 65 5.06 -4.93 15.40
CA LEU A 65 5.51 -5.54 14.15
C LEU A 65 5.80 -4.46 13.12
N LEU A 66 6.95 -4.57 12.47
CA LEU A 66 7.34 -3.82 11.28
C LEU A 66 7.52 -4.81 10.13
N GLU A 67 6.70 -4.67 9.11
CA GLU A 67 6.85 -5.41 7.86
C GLU A 67 7.55 -4.53 6.83
N ILE A 68 8.54 -5.10 6.15
CA ILE A 68 9.34 -4.41 5.13
C ILE A 68 9.24 -5.19 3.83
N TYR A 69 8.76 -4.52 2.80
CA TYR A 69 8.61 -5.06 1.45
C TYR A 69 9.53 -4.31 0.49
N PRO A 70 10.15 -5.00 -0.48
CA PRO A 70 10.86 -4.31 -1.55
C PRO A 70 9.86 -3.54 -2.42
N VAL A 71 10.28 -2.39 -2.91
CA VAL A 71 9.48 -1.64 -3.89
C VAL A 71 9.52 -2.37 -5.23
N GLY A 72 8.45 -3.07 -5.58
CA GLY A 72 8.23 -3.60 -6.93
C GLY A 72 7.71 -2.52 -7.88
N GLU A 73 7.94 -2.68 -9.17
CA GLU A 73 7.52 -1.70 -10.19
C GLU A 73 6.01 -1.40 -10.15
N GLY A 74 5.16 -2.37 -9.81
CA GLY A 74 3.71 -2.18 -9.72
C GLY A 74 3.22 -1.46 -8.46
N PHE A 75 3.99 -1.45 -7.38
CA PHE A 75 3.53 -0.91 -6.11
C PHE A 75 3.74 0.62 -5.98
N LYS A 76 4.74 1.16 -6.67
CA LYS A 76 4.98 2.63 -6.76
C LYS A 76 3.74 3.37 -7.30
N ASP A 77 2.89 2.65 -8.02
CA ASP A 77 1.73 3.20 -8.70
C ASP A 77 0.44 3.10 -7.87
N LEU A 78 0.34 2.10 -6.98
CA LEU A 78 -0.84 1.83 -6.15
C LEU A 78 -0.79 2.55 -4.80
N GLY A 79 0.41 2.87 -4.30
CA GLY A 79 0.63 3.60 -3.06
C GLY A 79 0.44 5.11 -3.19
N GLY A 80 -0.15 5.53 -4.31
CA GLY A 80 -0.22 6.91 -4.75
C GLY A 80 -0.64 7.88 -3.67
N ALA A 81 0.22 8.87 -3.47
CA ALA A 81 -0.18 10.13 -2.88
C ALA A 81 -1.43 10.66 -3.62
N PRO A 82 -2.28 11.48 -2.96
CA PRO A 82 -3.45 12.09 -3.58
C PRO A 82 -3.14 13.01 -4.77
N LEU A 83 -1.89 13.06 -5.19
CA LEU A 83 -1.40 13.78 -6.37
C LEU A 83 -0.73 12.77 -7.32
N PRO A 84 -1.48 12.09 -8.18
CA PRO A 84 -0.86 11.38 -9.27
C PRO A 84 -0.11 12.38 -10.14
N ARG A 85 1.15 12.13 -10.43
CA ARG A 85 1.85 12.88 -11.48
C ARG A 85 1.19 12.50 -12.80
N LEU A 86 0.33 13.37 -13.32
CA LEU A 86 -0.46 13.13 -14.55
C LEU A 86 0.42 12.66 -15.72
N ALA A 87 1.69 13.09 -15.76
CA ALA A 87 2.64 12.65 -16.78
C ALA A 87 2.93 11.15 -16.70
N ASP A 88 3.09 10.62 -15.48
CA ASP A 88 3.41 9.20 -15.26
C ASP A 88 2.18 8.32 -15.46
N LEU A 89 0.98 8.84 -15.17
CA LEU A 89 -0.27 8.12 -15.39
C LEU A 89 -0.56 7.86 -16.86
N ARG A 90 -0.23 8.79 -17.76
CA ARG A 90 -0.48 8.64 -19.21
C ARG A 90 0.29 7.49 -19.85
N THR A 91 1.38 7.05 -19.27
CA THR A 91 2.15 5.89 -19.77
C THR A 91 1.51 4.55 -19.40
N ARG A 92 0.61 4.53 -18.41
CA ARG A 92 0.05 3.32 -17.82
C ARG A 92 -1.47 3.23 -17.91
N TYR A 93 -2.14 4.36 -18.14
CA TYR A 93 -3.59 4.46 -18.19
C TYR A 93 -4.06 5.25 -19.41
N ASP A 94 -5.11 4.78 -20.04
CA ASP A 94 -5.94 5.61 -20.88
C ASP A 94 -6.80 6.49 -19.98
N ILE A 95 -6.77 7.80 -20.23
CA ILE A 95 -7.45 8.80 -19.41
C ILE A 95 -8.56 9.44 -20.20
N SER A 96 -9.78 9.35 -19.68
CA SER A 96 -10.96 10.01 -20.25
C SER A 96 -11.67 10.89 -19.22
N ARG A 97 -12.36 11.92 -19.67
CA ARG A 97 -13.24 12.72 -18.82
C ARG A 97 -14.56 12.01 -18.62
N ILE A 98 -15.07 12.07 -17.39
CA ILE A 98 -16.40 11.60 -17.02
C ILE A 98 -17.15 12.71 -16.28
N SER A 99 -18.44 12.50 -15.99
CA SER A 99 -19.20 13.46 -15.18
C SER A 99 -18.77 13.42 -13.71
N PRO A 100 -18.60 14.59 -13.04
CA PRO A 100 -18.38 14.65 -11.59
C PRO A 100 -19.47 13.93 -10.79
N THR A 101 -20.68 13.82 -11.31
CA THR A 101 -21.78 13.08 -10.68
C THR A 101 -21.50 11.60 -10.47
N GLU A 102 -20.64 10.99 -11.30
CA GLU A 102 -20.21 9.60 -11.11
C GLU A 102 -19.36 9.39 -9.84
N LEU A 103 -18.83 10.47 -9.29
CA LEU A 103 -18.14 10.47 -8.01
C LEU A 103 -18.96 11.20 -6.91
N GLY A 104 -20.27 11.39 -7.13
CA GLY A 104 -21.18 12.00 -6.16
C GLY A 104 -20.95 13.50 -5.94
N ALA A 105 -20.33 14.19 -6.89
CA ALA A 105 -20.12 15.64 -6.87
C ALA A 105 -21.12 16.36 -7.80
N SER A 106 -21.22 17.70 -7.67
CA SER A 106 -22.06 18.51 -8.56
C SER A 106 -21.46 18.58 -9.96
N ALA A 107 -22.30 18.44 -10.98
CA ALA A 107 -21.90 18.67 -12.37
C ALA A 107 -21.69 20.16 -12.69
N ASP A 108 -22.29 21.05 -11.90
CA ASP A 108 -22.30 22.47 -12.15
C ASP A 108 -21.12 23.22 -11.50
N ASP A 109 -20.28 22.51 -10.74
CA ASP A 109 -19.08 23.12 -10.15
C ASP A 109 -17.95 23.18 -11.19
N PRO A 110 -17.60 24.39 -11.67
CA PRO A 110 -16.61 24.55 -12.74
C PRO A 110 -15.18 24.18 -12.31
N ASN A 111 -14.93 24.08 -11.00
CA ASN A 111 -13.62 23.71 -10.48
C ASN A 111 -13.39 22.20 -10.42
N LEU A 112 -14.44 21.40 -10.61
CA LEU A 112 -14.35 19.95 -10.51
C LEU A 112 -14.09 19.30 -11.87
N ILE A 113 -13.08 18.47 -11.91
CA ILE A 113 -12.74 17.63 -13.05
C ILE A 113 -12.78 16.18 -12.61
N ALA A 114 -13.64 15.38 -13.25
CA ALA A 114 -13.67 13.95 -13.02
C ALA A 114 -13.01 13.19 -14.17
N LEU A 115 -12.13 12.27 -13.83
CA LEU A 115 -11.36 11.45 -14.76
C LEU A 115 -11.62 9.97 -14.49
N LEU A 116 -11.69 9.20 -15.58
CA LEU A 116 -11.62 7.75 -15.57
C LEU A 116 -10.25 7.33 -16.13
N LEU A 117 -9.54 6.51 -15.39
CA LEU A 117 -8.27 5.93 -15.75
C LEU A 117 -8.47 4.43 -15.97
N THR A 118 -8.18 3.96 -17.17
CA THR A 118 -8.27 2.54 -17.55
C THR A 118 -6.87 2.00 -17.77
N PRO A 119 -6.43 0.93 -17.06
CA PRO A 119 -5.10 0.37 -17.22
C PRO A 119 -4.81 -0.07 -18.65
N THR A 120 -3.59 0.21 -19.15
CA THR A 120 -3.19 -0.19 -20.51
C THR A 120 -2.39 -1.48 -20.56
N ASN A 121 -1.67 -1.83 -19.48
CA ASN A 121 -0.86 -3.04 -19.44
C ASN A 121 -1.52 -4.20 -18.67
N GLU A 122 -1.23 -5.43 -19.09
CA GLU A 122 -1.86 -6.64 -18.53
C GLU A 122 -1.51 -6.88 -17.05
N SER A 123 -0.31 -6.52 -16.61
CA SER A 123 0.08 -6.69 -15.20
C SER A 123 -0.77 -5.82 -14.29
N LEU A 124 -1.05 -4.58 -14.70
CA LEU A 124 -1.88 -3.67 -13.91
C LEU A 124 -3.37 -4.08 -13.96
N LYS A 125 -3.86 -4.57 -15.10
CA LYS A 125 -5.24 -5.07 -15.26
C LYS A 125 -5.56 -6.24 -14.34
N GLN A 126 -4.56 -7.03 -13.92
CA GLN A 126 -4.75 -8.11 -12.96
C GLN A 126 -5.15 -7.61 -11.55
N HIS A 127 -4.87 -6.35 -11.25
CA HIS A 127 -5.11 -5.77 -9.92
C HIS A 127 -6.06 -4.58 -9.94
N VAL A 128 -6.21 -3.92 -11.08
CA VAL A 128 -7.02 -2.70 -11.22
C VAL A 128 -7.84 -2.79 -12.50
N ALA A 129 -9.16 -2.75 -12.37
CA ALA A 129 -10.08 -2.65 -13.52
C ALA A 129 -10.23 -1.18 -13.96
N SER A 130 -10.35 -0.26 -12.99
CA SER A 130 -10.46 1.18 -13.28
C SER A 130 -10.14 2.02 -12.04
N VAL A 131 -9.76 3.29 -12.28
CA VAL A 131 -9.64 4.30 -11.22
C VAL A 131 -10.41 5.54 -11.66
N LYS A 132 -11.36 5.99 -10.83
CA LYS A 132 -12.04 7.28 -10.99
C LYS A 132 -11.42 8.29 -10.05
N VAL A 133 -11.12 9.48 -10.55
CA VAL A 133 -10.49 10.55 -9.78
C VAL A 133 -11.30 11.82 -9.90
N LEU A 134 -11.65 12.44 -8.78
CA LEU A 134 -12.21 13.77 -8.72
C LEU A 134 -11.10 14.75 -8.33
N LEU A 135 -10.80 15.66 -9.21
CA LEU A 135 -9.84 16.74 -9.01
C LEU A 135 -10.61 18.02 -8.68
N ASP A 136 -10.11 18.77 -7.73
CA ASP A 136 -10.54 20.13 -7.45
C ASP A 136 -9.42 21.09 -7.89
N GLU A 137 -9.67 21.84 -8.98
CA GLU A 137 -8.68 22.77 -9.54
C GLU A 137 -8.37 23.91 -8.58
N SER A 138 -9.32 24.31 -7.72
CA SER A 138 -9.10 25.35 -6.72
C SER A 138 -8.10 24.92 -5.64
N GLN A 139 -8.07 23.61 -5.32
CA GLN A 139 -7.14 23.01 -4.39
C GLN A 139 -5.91 22.40 -5.07
N THR A 140 -5.91 22.32 -6.40
CA THR A 140 -4.86 21.68 -7.20
C THR A 140 -4.58 20.24 -6.74
N ALA A 141 -5.60 19.52 -6.31
CA ALA A 141 -5.47 18.21 -5.69
C ALA A 141 -6.65 17.29 -6.02
N ALA A 142 -6.41 15.98 -5.92
CA ALA A 142 -7.50 15.00 -5.91
C ALA A 142 -8.21 15.04 -4.56
N THR A 143 -9.53 15.17 -4.58
CA THR A 143 -10.38 15.15 -3.38
C THR A 143 -11.05 13.81 -3.17
N ARG A 144 -11.20 13.02 -4.25
CA ARG A 144 -11.80 11.68 -4.21
C ARG A 144 -11.17 10.76 -5.25
N VAL A 145 -10.90 9.52 -4.84
CA VAL A 145 -10.40 8.47 -5.73
C VAL A 145 -11.19 7.21 -5.46
N ILE A 146 -11.71 6.56 -6.51
CA ILE A 146 -12.38 5.26 -6.42
C ILE A 146 -11.62 4.29 -7.32
N MET A 147 -10.99 3.30 -6.73
CA MET A 147 -10.35 2.19 -7.43
C MET A 147 -11.29 0.99 -7.42
N THR A 148 -11.49 0.39 -8.57
CA THR A 148 -12.25 -0.86 -8.73
C THR A 148 -11.28 -1.94 -9.18
N ASP A 149 -11.27 -3.08 -8.51
CA ASP A 149 -10.50 -4.25 -8.92
C ASP A 149 -11.27 -5.13 -9.91
N PRO A 150 -10.63 -6.17 -10.49
CA PRO A 150 -11.28 -7.06 -11.45
C PRO A 150 -12.46 -7.86 -10.87
N GLU A 151 -12.49 -8.12 -9.57
CA GLU A 151 -13.55 -8.82 -8.86
C GLU A 151 -14.74 -7.90 -8.53
N GLY A 152 -14.59 -6.59 -8.76
CA GLY A 152 -15.62 -5.58 -8.50
C GLY A 152 -15.59 -4.99 -7.09
N ASP A 153 -14.60 -5.34 -6.27
CA ASP A 153 -14.35 -4.65 -5.00
C ASP A 153 -13.94 -3.21 -5.27
N GLN A 154 -14.41 -2.30 -4.43
CA GLN A 154 -14.11 -0.88 -4.56
C GLN A 154 -13.40 -0.36 -3.32
N THR A 155 -12.32 0.35 -3.54
CA THR A 155 -11.64 1.16 -2.53
C THR A 155 -11.83 2.62 -2.87
N GLU A 156 -12.57 3.32 -2.02
CA GLU A 156 -12.80 4.75 -2.11
C GLU A 156 -11.92 5.49 -1.11
N LEU A 157 -11.20 6.50 -1.57
CA LEU A 157 -10.42 7.44 -0.77
C LEU A 157 -11.03 8.82 -0.90
N ILE A 158 -11.32 9.45 0.22
CA ILE A 158 -11.83 10.83 0.31
C ILE A 158 -10.79 11.63 1.09
N PHE A 159 -10.30 12.71 0.48
CA PHE A 159 -9.30 13.58 1.09
C PHE A 159 -9.94 14.89 1.54
N SER A 160 -9.51 15.37 2.71
CA SER A 160 -9.97 16.62 3.29
C SER A 160 -8.81 17.35 3.97
N ASN A 161 -9.00 18.64 4.28
CA ASN A 161 -7.98 19.48 4.90
C ASN A 161 -6.64 19.45 4.14
N ILE A 162 -6.73 19.43 2.81
CA ILE A 162 -5.56 19.33 1.92
C ILE A 162 -4.77 20.63 2.03
N ARG A 163 -3.48 20.52 2.35
CA ARG A 163 -2.53 21.63 2.41
C ARG A 163 -1.33 21.28 1.56
N LEU A 164 -1.16 22.00 0.47
CA LEU A 164 0.00 21.90 -0.42
C LEU A 164 1.11 22.80 0.10
N ASN A 165 2.36 22.37 -0.04
CA ASN A 165 3.53 23.10 0.43
C ASN A 165 3.41 23.51 1.91
N ALA A 166 2.96 22.53 2.72
CA ALA A 166 2.68 22.70 4.15
C ALA A 166 3.94 22.78 5.02
N GLY A 167 5.12 22.65 4.41
CA GLY A 167 6.41 22.64 5.11
C GLY A 167 6.64 21.32 5.85
N VAL A 168 6.24 20.20 5.28
CA VAL A 168 6.45 18.86 5.87
C VAL A 168 7.96 18.62 6.03
N ARG A 169 8.38 18.30 7.28
CA ARG A 169 9.79 18.01 7.59
C ARG A 169 10.12 16.55 7.30
N ASP A 170 11.40 16.23 7.10
CA ASP A 170 11.85 14.85 6.86
C ASP A 170 11.56 13.93 8.05
N ASP A 171 11.68 14.45 9.27
CA ASP A 171 11.37 13.70 10.49
C ASP A 171 9.87 13.45 10.71
N GLU A 172 8.99 14.17 10.00
CA GLU A 172 7.54 13.92 10.02
C GLU A 172 7.13 12.85 9.02
N VAL A 173 7.81 12.76 7.87
CA VAL A 173 7.52 11.70 6.88
C VAL A 173 8.02 10.35 7.37
N HIS A 174 9.18 10.30 8.03
CA HIS A 174 9.70 9.06 8.59
C HIS A 174 9.14 8.81 10.00
N PHE A 175 8.66 7.61 10.25
CA PHE A 175 8.34 7.20 11.63
C PHE A 175 9.54 6.52 12.28
N LYS A 176 9.72 6.80 13.58
CA LYS A 176 10.72 6.12 14.39
C LYS A 176 10.14 4.81 14.92
N VAL A 177 10.83 3.71 14.65
CA VAL A 177 10.44 2.40 15.16
C VAL A 177 10.93 2.31 16.62
N PRO A 178 10.04 2.08 17.60
CA PRO A 178 10.45 1.90 18.99
C PRO A 178 11.33 0.66 19.19
N PRO A 179 12.16 0.62 20.23
CA PRO A 179 12.90 -0.59 20.57
C PRO A 179 11.97 -1.77 20.91
N GLY A 180 12.39 -2.98 20.57
CA GLY A 180 11.62 -4.21 20.82
C GLY A 180 10.51 -4.49 19.79
N VAL A 181 10.51 -3.79 18.67
CA VAL A 181 9.66 -4.10 17.51
C VAL A 181 10.30 -5.23 16.72
N ARG A 182 9.51 -6.24 16.39
CA ARG A 182 9.93 -7.36 15.53
C ARG A 182 9.85 -6.91 14.06
N GLU A 183 10.92 -7.13 13.32
CA GLU A 183 10.95 -6.91 11.88
C GLU A 183 10.62 -8.21 11.14
N SER A 184 9.84 -8.10 10.07
CA SER A 184 9.49 -9.18 9.14
C SER A 184 9.71 -8.72 7.70
N ARG A 185 10.22 -9.62 6.86
CA ARG A 185 10.42 -9.39 5.42
C ARG A 185 9.72 -10.50 4.63
N PRO A 186 8.40 -10.41 4.45
CA PRO A 186 7.58 -11.52 3.91
C PRO A 186 8.00 -12.01 2.51
N LEU A 187 8.63 -11.15 1.70
CA LEU A 187 9.00 -11.45 0.30
C LEU A 187 10.51 -11.67 0.06
N GLY A 188 11.33 -11.84 1.09
CA GLY A 188 12.78 -11.95 0.81
C GLY A 188 13.72 -12.19 1.95
N GLY A 189 13.26 -12.59 3.12
CA GLY A 189 14.17 -12.90 4.24
C GLY A 189 13.42 -13.13 5.53
N GLY A 190 13.87 -14.11 6.30
CA GLY A 190 13.21 -14.54 7.52
C GLY A 190 13.00 -13.41 8.55
N VAL A 191 12.19 -13.74 9.56
CA VAL A 191 11.93 -12.89 10.73
C VAL A 191 13.24 -12.64 11.47
N VAL A 192 13.63 -11.39 11.64
CA VAL A 192 14.76 -11.02 12.50
C VAL A 192 14.18 -10.50 13.82
N ASP A 193 14.32 -11.30 14.88
CA ASP A 193 14.01 -10.84 16.24
C ASP A 193 15.02 -9.75 16.64
N GLY A 194 14.54 -8.57 16.90
CA GLY A 194 15.32 -7.37 17.23
C GLY A 194 15.99 -7.38 18.61
N ASN A 195 16.45 -8.55 19.08
CA ASN A 195 17.17 -8.67 20.34
C ASN A 195 18.24 -9.77 20.28
N LYS A 196 19.37 -9.51 19.57
CA LYS A 196 20.66 -10.14 19.90
C LYS A 196 21.81 -9.31 19.33
N GLY A 197 22.55 -8.69 20.26
CA GLY A 197 23.92 -8.26 20.01
C GLY A 197 24.79 -9.48 19.68
N ASP A 198 25.78 -9.24 18.85
CA ASP A 198 26.97 -9.99 18.55
C ASP A 198 27.02 -11.48 18.92
N THR A 199 27.04 -12.34 17.91
CA THR A 199 27.88 -13.53 17.94
C THR A 199 28.44 -13.87 16.58
N LYS A 200 29.76 -14.00 16.57
CA LYS A 200 30.72 -14.43 15.55
C LYS A 200 30.19 -15.54 14.62
N GLY A 201 30.76 -15.47 13.43
CA GLY A 201 30.60 -16.42 12.33
C GLY A 201 30.79 -17.89 12.73
N SER A 202 30.01 -18.72 12.09
CA SER A 202 30.29 -20.14 11.94
C SER A 202 30.14 -20.52 10.47
N ASP A 203 31.22 -21.11 9.99
CA ASP A 203 31.51 -21.65 8.66
C ASP A 203 30.46 -22.69 8.21
N PRO A 204 29.92 -22.62 6.98
CA PRO A 204 28.99 -23.61 6.46
C PRO A 204 29.74 -24.71 5.68
N ARG A 205 30.40 -25.64 6.39
CA ARG A 205 30.91 -26.88 5.81
C ARG A 205 30.90 -28.01 6.84
N SER A 206 29.76 -28.73 6.91
CA SER A 206 29.76 -30.15 7.24
C SER A 206 28.40 -30.76 6.84
N VAL A 207 28.38 -31.30 5.65
CA VAL A 207 27.34 -32.23 5.21
C VAL A 207 27.72 -33.60 5.80
N GLU A 208 26.99 -34.04 6.78
CA GLU A 208 27.07 -35.41 7.28
C GLU A 208 25.95 -36.23 6.66
N THR A 209 26.36 -37.18 5.85
CA THR A 209 25.52 -38.20 5.19
C THR A 209 24.99 -39.16 6.23
N VAL A 210 23.67 -39.19 6.42
CA VAL A 210 22.98 -40.25 7.16
C VAL A 210 22.51 -41.31 6.17
N LYS A 211 23.00 -42.55 6.38
CA LYS A 211 22.70 -43.74 5.60
C LYS A 211 21.26 -44.19 5.88
N ASP A 212 20.62 -44.60 4.79
CA ASP A 212 19.39 -45.40 4.77
C ASP A 212 19.60 -46.75 5.49
N ASP A 213 18.77 -47.03 6.48
CA ASP A 213 18.48 -48.39 6.95
C ASP A 213 16.99 -48.64 6.81
N ALA A 214 16.64 -49.48 5.84
CA ALA A 214 15.33 -50.02 5.64
C ALA A 214 15.08 -51.25 6.57
N PRO A 215 13.94 -51.38 7.21
CA PRO A 215 13.59 -52.65 7.83
C PRO A 215 12.81 -53.53 6.85
N THR A 216 13.31 -54.74 6.76
CA THR A 216 12.89 -55.93 6.08
C THR A 216 11.44 -56.33 6.43
N GLN A 217 10.70 -56.70 5.38
CA GLN A 217 9.42 -57.41 5.49
C GLN A 217 9.62 -58.83 6.08
N ASP A 218 8.82 -59.16 7.05
CA ASP A 218 8.60 -60.56 7.39
C ASP A 218 7.12 -60.94 7.18
N ARG A 219 6.96 -62.10 6.49
CA ARG A 219 5.70 -62.76 6.13
C ARG A 219 5.29 -63.72 7.20
N ALA A 220 4.03 -63.73 7.58
CA ALA A 220 3.32 -64.94 8.00
C ALA A 220 1.82 -64.70 7.77
N ARG A 221 1.17 -65.36 6.82
CA ARG A 221 0.36 -66.59 6.81
C ARG A 221 -0.43 -66.77 8.12
N ASP A 222 -1.75 -66.78 8.15
CA ASP A 222 -2.61 -67.91 7.89
C ASP A 222 -4.06 -67.66 8.38
N ASN A 223 -4.98 -68.23 7.64
CA ASN A 223 -6.26 -68.83 7.99
C ASN A 223 -7.36 -68.08 8.79
N ARG A 224 -8.39 -67.82 8.20
CA ARG A 224 -9.72 -68.45 8.01
C ARG A 224 -10.75 -67.42 7.51
#